data_a8f371964a481af3321f318146d065d3
#
_entry.id   a8f371964a481af3321f318146d065d3
#
_cell.length_a   1.000
_cell.length_b   1.000
_cell.length_c   1.000
_cell.angle_alpha   90.00
_cell.angle_beta   90.00
_cell.angle_gamma   90.00
#
_symmetry.space_group_name_H-M   'P 1'
#
loop_
_entity.id
_entity.type
_entity.pdbx_description
1 polymer ?
#
loop_
_entity_poly.entity_id
_entity_poly.type
_entity_poly.pdbx_seq_one_letter_code
_entity_poly.pdbx_strand_id
1 'polypeptide(L)'
;MNPVVHFEMPAEDRKRMADFYTKVFAWKTQQLSEDMGNYVLATTTDSDENGSPKKPGAINGGFFQRTDDKPAQYPSVVIAVEDIREHMMNVEKSGGKVLGEPVDIQGVGLYVSFFDTEGNRVGMIQPAR
;
A
#
# COMPACT_ATOMS: atom_id res chain seq x y z
N MET A 1 16.78 1.92 9.32
CA MET A 1 15.34 2.17 9.55
C MET A 1 14.55 1.92 8.28
N ASN A 2 13.33 1.45 8.44
CA ASN A 2 12.46 1.10 7.32
C ASN A 2 11.33 2.14 7.21
N PRO A 3 11.32 2.98 6.17
CA PRO A 3 10.37 4.10 6.10
C PRO A 3 8.98 3.67 5.63
N VAL A 4 7.97 4.43 6.03
CA VAL A 4 6.65 4.36 5.41
C VAL A 4 6.76 5.05 4.05
N VAL A 5 6.36 4.34 2.99
CA VAL A 5 6.51 4.85 1.61
C VAL A 5 5.19 4.94 0.86
N HIS A 6 4.10 4.45 1.42
CA HIS A 6 2.83 4.34 0.72
C HIS A 6 1.71 4.27 1.74
N PHE A 7 0.52 4.73 1.38
CA PHE A 7 -0.68 4.52 2.18
C PHE A 7 -1.71 3.74 1.36
N GLU A 8 -2.64 3.08 2.05
CA GLU A 8 -3.73 2.36 1.40
C GLU A 8 -5.04 2.67 2.11
N MET A 9 -6.09 2.93 1.35
CA MET A 9 -7.40 3.22 1.90
C MET A 9 -8.48 2.37 1.24
N PRO A 10 -9.43 1.83 2.03
CA PRO A 10 -10.52 1.04 1.47
C PRO A 10 -11.60 1.92 0.87
N ALA A 11 -12.24 1.45 -0.20
CA ALA A 11 -13.34 2.14 -0.85
C ALA A 11 -14.44 1.15 -1.19
N GLU A 12 -15.68 1.51 -0.90
CA GLU A 12 -16.84 0.76 -1.41
C GLU A 12 -17.00 1.01 -2.90
N ASP A 13 -16.90 2.25 -3.31
CA ASP A 13 -16.95 2.68 -4.71
C ASP A 13 -15.67 3.46 -5.02
N ARG A 14 -14.76 2.79 -5.69
CA ARG A 14 -13.42 3.35 -5.97
C ARG A 14 -13.49 4.58 -6.87
N LYS A 15 -14.40 4.59 -7.84
CA LYS A 15 -14.56 5.74 -8.72
C LYS A 15 -15.08 6.97 -7.95
N ARG A 16 -16.06 6.75 -7.09
CA ARG A 16 -16.62 7.84 -6.27
C ARG A 16 -15.55 8.40 -5.34
N MET A 17 -14.74 7.55 -4.72
CA MET A 17 -13.66 7.97 -3.84
C MET A 17 -12.57 8.71 -4.62
N ALA A 18 -12.18 8.22 -5.80
CA ALA A 18 -11.21 8.88 -6.64
C ALA A 18 -11.68 10.28 -7.06
N ASP A 19 -12.94 10.41 -7.47
CA ASP A 19 -13.53 11.70 -7.83
C ASP A 19 -13.50 12.67 -6.66
N PHE A 20 -13.80 12.20 -5.46
CA PHE A 20 -13.78 13.02 -4.26
C PHE A 20 -12.38 13.61 -4.01
N TYR A 21 -11.36 12.77 -3.99
CA TYR A 21 -10.01 13.24 -3.68
C TYR A 21 -9.41 14.10 -4.80
N THR A 22 -9.76 13.82 -6.04
CA THR A 22 -9.36 14.66 -7.16
C THR A 22 -9.99 16.06 -7.04
N LYS A 23 -11.28 16.10 -6.72
CA LYS A 23 -12.02 17.37 -6.64
C LYS A 23 -11.58 18.22 -5.46
N VAL A 24 -11.36 17.61 -4.30
CA VAL A 24 -11.07 18.33 -3.06
C VAL A 24 -9.59 18.68 -2.92
N PHE A 25 -8.70 17.73 -3.26
CA PHE A 25 -7.27 17.85 -2.99
C PHE A 25 -6.39 17.86 -4.24
N ALA A 26 -6.99 17.81 -5.42
CA ALA A 26 -6.29 17.80 -6.69
C ALA A 26 -5.36 16.58 -6.87
N TRP A 27 -5.66 15.46 -6.20
CA TRP A 27 -4.92 14.23 -6.42
C TRP A 27 -5.18 13.69 -7.82
N LYS A 28 -4.17 13.04 -8.38
CA LYS A 28 -4.32 12.33 -9.66
C LYS A 28 -4.55 10.86 -9.36
N THR A 29 -5.54 10.26 -10.01
CA THR A 29 -5.87 8.87 -9.78
C THR A 29 -5.84 8.09 -11.09
N GLN A 30 -5.47 6.81 -11.00
CA GLN A 30 -5.43 5.91 -12.14
C GLN A 30 -5.92 4.53 -11.70
N GLN A 31 -7.02 4.07 -12.29
CA GLN A 31 -7.52 2.72 -12.03
C GLN A 31 -6.73 1.72 -12.85
N LEU A 32 -6.22 0.69 -12.19
CA LEU A 32 -5.51 -0.40 -12.83
C LEU A 32 -6.49 -1.44 -13.36
N SER A 33 -6.00 -2.39 -14.16
CA SER A 33 -6.82 -3.41 -14.80
C SER A 33 -7.32 -4.47 -13.82
N GLU A 34 -8.20 -5.36 -14.30
CA GLU A 34 -8.78 -6.44 -13.49
C GLU A 34 -7.73 -7.37 -12.88
N ASP A 35 -6.67 -7.68 -13.64
CA ASP A 35 -5.60 -8.55 -13.16
C ASP A 35 -4.80 -7.91 -12.02
N MET A 36 -4.95 -6.61 -11.82
CA MET A 36 -4.40 -5.87 -10.66
C MET A 36 -5.50 -5.54 -9.65
N GLY A 37 -6.62 -6.26 -9.68
CA GLY A 37 -7.73 -6.08 -8.74
C GLY A 37 -8.48 -4.77 -8.89
N ASN A 38 -8.35 -4.11 -10.04
CA ASN A 38 -8.93 -2.77 -10.28
C ASN A 38 -8.50 -1.75 -9.21
N TYR A 39 -7.32 -1.95 -8.65
CA TYR A 39 -6.74 -1.05 -7.66
C TYR A 39 -6.58 0.35 -8.23
N VAL A 40 -6.80 1.37 -7.44
CA VAL A 40 -6.67 2.76 -7.88
C VAL A 40 -5.40 3.35 -7.29
N LEU A 41 -4.48 3.76 -8.15
CA LEU A 41 -3.30 4.50 -7.72
C LEU A 41 -3.69 5.93 -7.41
N ALA A 42 -3.21 6.47 -6.30
CA ALA A 42 -3.45 7.85 -5.89
C ALA A 42 -2.11 8.58 -5.80
N THR A 43 -1.92 9.53 -6.68
CA THR A 43 -0.72 10.36 -6.71
C THR A 43 -1.03 11.67 -6.00
N THR A 44 -0.40 11.88 -4.87
CA THR A 44 -0.62 13.07 -4.03
C THR A 44 0.47 14.11 -4.19
N THR A 45 1.57 13.76 -4.86
CA THR A 45 2.74 14.61 -4.99
C THR A 45 3.44 14.32 -6.32
N ASP A 46 4.17 15.29 -6.85
CA ASP A 46 4.96 15.08 -8.06
C ASP A 46 5.99 13.99 -7.83
N SER A 47 6.11 13.09 -8.80
CA SER A 47 7.01 11.95 -8.72
C SER A 47 7.95 11.95 -9.92
N ASP A 48 9.12 11.31 -9.75
CA ASP A 48 10.07 11.13 -10.83
C ASP A 48 9.63 9.99 -11.77
N GLU A 49 10.43 9.68 -12.77
CA GLU A 49 10.14 8.63 -13.75
C GLU A 49 10.04 7.23 -13.14
N ASN A 50 10.60 7.04 -11.94
CA ASN A 50 10.53 5.77 -11.22
C ASN A 50 9.35 5.71 -10.26
N GLY A 51 8.52 6.75 -10.22
CA GLY A 51 7.37 6.82 -9.33
C GLY A 51 7.70 7.27 -7.90
N SER A 52 8.95 7.67 -7.65
CA SER A 52 9.35 8.15 -6.32
C SER A 52 8.98 9.61 -6.14
N PRO A 53 8.42 10.00 -4.98
CA PRO A 53 8.11 11.41 -4.72
C PRO A 53 9.34 12.30 -4.81
N LYS A 54 9.20 13.44 -5.50
CA LYS A 54 10.28 14.42 -5.60
C LYS A 54 10.45 15.23 -4.33
N LYS A 55 9.37 15.36 -3.55
CA LYS A 55 9.37 16.15 -2.32
C LYS A 55 9.62 15.24 -1.12
N PRO A 56 10.66 15.47 -0.32
CA PRO A 56 10.91 14.66 0.86
C PRO A 56 9.73 14.67 1.84
N GLY A 57 9.38 13.51 2.37
CA GLY A 57 8.29 13.37 3.32
C GLY A 57 6.91 13.22 2.72
N ALA A 58 6.76 13.44 1.42
CA ALA A 58 5.50 13.20 0.73
C ALA A 58 5.40 11.74 0.31
N ILE A 59 4.20 11.18 0.34
CA ILE A 59 3.98 9.79 -0.08
C ILE A 59 2.74 9.71 -0.99
N ASN A 60 2.79 8.78 -1.93
CA ASN A 60 1.64 8.42 -2.75
C ASN A 60 0.95 7.20 -2.14
N GLY A 61 -0.20 6.84 -2.65
CA GLY A 61 -0.93 5.72 -2.11
C GLY A 61 -1.87 5.08 -3.12
N GLY A 62 -2.87 4.40 -2.60
CA GLY A 62 -3.84 3.75 -3.45
C GLY A 62 -5.11 3.38 -2.70
N PHE A 63 -6.13 3.03 -3.48
CA PHE A 63 -7.43 2.62 -2.97
C PHE A 63 -7.69 1.18 -3.37
N PHE A 64 -8.07 0.36 -2.39
CA PHE A 64 -8.46 -1.03 -2.64
C PHE A 64 -9.94 -1.20 -2.34
N GLN A 65 -10.54 -2.26 -2.87
CA GLN A 65 -11.95 -2.54 -2.64
C GLN A 65 -12.16 -2.95 -1.18
N ARG A 66 -13.08 -2.27 -0.49
CA ARG A 66 -13.49 -2.66 0.85
C ARG A 66 -14.25 -3.99 0.78
N THR A 67 -13.94 -4.88 1.69
CA THR A 67 -14.63 -6.15 1.85
C THR A 67 -15.10 -6.29 3.30
N ASP A 68 -15.79 -7.39 3.62
CA ASP A 68 -16.22 -7.66 5.01
C ASP A 68 -15.06 -8.13 5.88
N ASP A 69 -13.91 -8.45 5.29
CA ASP A 69 -12.73 -8.84 6.04
C ASP A 69 -12.24 -7.68 6.89
N LYS A 70 -11.97 -7.95 8.15
CA LYS A 70 -11.55 -6.91 9.10
C LYS A 70 -10.34 -6.12 8.61
N PRO A 71 -9.28 -6.73 8.06
CA PRO A 71 -8.13 -5.98 7.53
C PRO A 71 -8.49 -5.00 6.41
N ALA A 72 -9.56 -5.27 5.67
CA ALA A 72 -9.97 -4.44 4.53
C ALA A 72 -10.95 -3.32 4.91
N GLN A 73 -11.12 -3.04 6.22
CA GLN A 73 -12.07 -2.04 6.70
C GLN A 73 -11.45 -0.68 7.01
N TYR A 74 -10.13 -0.60 7.10
CA TYR A 74 -9.45 0.60 7.64
C TYR A 74 -8.28 1.00 6.76
N PRO A 75 -7.92 2.31 6.74
CA PRO A 75 -6.68 2.75 6.11
C PRO A 75 -5.46 2.09 6.75
N SER A 76 -4.41 1.93 5.97
CA SER A 76 -3.15 1.37 6.45
C SER A 76 -1.97 2.01 5.72
N VAL A 77 -0.78 1.70 6.21
CA VAL A 77 0.47 2.20 5.62
C VAL A 77 1.30 1.02 5.12
N VAL A 78 2.25 1.31 4.22
CA VAL A 78 3.17 0.31 3.69
C VAL A 78 4.59 0.75 4.00
N ILE A 79 5.38 -0.18 4.54
CA ILE A 79 6.76 0.04 4.96
C ILE A 79 7.70 -0.62 3.95
N ALA A 80 8.70 0.13 3.49
CA ALA A 80 9.71 -0.43 2.60
C ALA A 80 10.76 -1.22 3.38
N VAL A 81 11.07 -2.42 2.90
CA VAL A 81 12.08 -3.29 3.51
C VAL A 81 13.05 -3.77 2.42
N GLU A 82 14.28 -4.11 2.82
CA GLU A 82 15.27 -4.63 1.87
C GLU A 82 15.10 -6.12 1.61
N ASP A 83 14.76 -6.89 2.65
CA ASP A 83 14.56 -8.34 2.56
C ASP A 83 13.24 -8.70 3.22
N ILE A 84 12.22 -8.90 2.40
CA ILE A 84 10.87 -9.13 2.90
C ILE A 84 10.75 -10.44 3.67
N ARG A 85 11.48 -11.48 3.26
CA ARG A 85 11.40 -12.77 3.95
C ARG A 85 12.04 -12.72 5.33
N GLU A 86 13.13 -11.99 5.47
CA GLU A 86 13.74 -11.74 6.77
C GLU A 86 12.78 -10.97 7.68
N HIS A 87 12.13 -9.95 7.14
CA HIS A 87 11.17 -9.15 7.92
C HIS A 87 9.91 -9.95 8.29
N MET A 88 9.48 -10.86 7.43
CA MET A 88 8.38 -11.77 7.78
C MET A 88 8.72 -12.59 9.03
N MET A 89 9.94 -13.14 9.08
CA MET A 89 10.39 -13.88 10.26
C MET A 89 10.46 -12.97 11.49
N ASN A 90 10.96 -11.76 11.33
CA ASN A 90 11.06 -10.80 12.44
C ASN A 90 9.69 -10.40 12.98
N VAL A 91 8.70 -10.23 12.11
CA VAL A 91 7.32 -9.95 12.52
C VAL A 91 6.79 -11.07 13.42
N GLU A 92 6.93 -12.31 12.98
CA GLU A 92 6.46 -13.47 13.73
C GLU A 92 7.19 -13.61 15.08
N LYS A 93 8.50 -13.40 15.10
CA LYS A 93 9.30 -13.46 16.31
C LYS A 93 8.95 -12.38 17.32
N SER A 94 8.45 -11.24 16.84
CA SER A 94 8.18 -10.09 17.69
C SER A 94 6.71 -9.95 18.09
N GLY A 95 5.90 -10.96 17.81
CA GLY A 95 4.52 -11.02 18.28
C GLY A 95 3.48 -10.58 17.27
N GLY A 96 3.87 -10.26 16.04
CA GLY A 96 2.95 -9.99 14.95
C GLY A 96 2.55 -11.26 14.21
N LYS A 97 1.78 -11.11 13.16
CA LYS A 97 1.33 -12.23 12.34
C LYS A 97 1.36 -11.86 10.87
N VAL A 98 2.14 -12.60 10.08
CA VAL A 98 2.19 -12.40 8.63
C VAL A 98 0.94 -12.97 7.99
N LEU A 99 0.38 -12.27 7.01
CA LEU A 99 -0.86 -12.64 6.34
C LEU A 99 -0.57 -13.18 4.94
N GLY A 100 -0.12 -14.43 4.86
CA GLY A 100 0.10 -15.13 3.60
C GLY A 100 1.52 -15.03 3.09
N GLU A 101 1.68 -15.30 1.81
CA GLU A 101 2.98 -15.28 1.13
C GLU A 101 3.16 -13.97 0.35
N PRO A 102 4.41 -13.54 0.13
CA PRO A 102 4.65 -12.33 -0.67
C PRO A 102 4.10 -12.49 -2.09
N VAL A 103 3.48 -11.43 -2.58
CA VAL A 103 2.97 -11.35 -3.96
C VAL A 103 3.92 -10.47 -4.77
N ASP A 104 4.31 -10.96 -5.95
CA ASP A 104 5.14 -10.18 -6.87
C ASP A 104 4.25 -9.23 -7.66
N ILE A 105 4.37 -7.94 -7.37
CA ILE A 105 3.65 -6.90 -8.11
C ILE A 105 4.61 -6.37 -9.17
N GLN A 106 4.32 -6.70 -10.43
CA GLN A 106 5.18 -6.36 -11.55
C GLN A 106 5.51 -4.86 -11.59
N GLY A 107 6.80 -4.55 -11.62
CA GLY A 107 7.29 -3.17 -11.67
C GLY A 107 7.30 -2.46 -10.32
N VAL A 108 6.75 -3.07 -9.28
CA VAL A 108 6.66 -2.47 -7.94
C VAL A 108 7.53 -3.19 -6.94
N GLY A 109 7.40 -4.52 -6.84
CA GLY A 109 8.19 -5.34 -5.92
C GLY A 109 7.38 -6.44 -5.27
N LEU A 110 7.94 -7.02 -4.22
CA LEU A 110 7.28 -8.05 -3.44
C LEU A 110 6.50 -7.41 -2.29
N TYR A 111 5.26 -7.82 -2.12
CA TYR A 111 4.35 -7.25 -1.12
C TYR A 111 3.74 -8.34 -0.26
N VAL A 112 3.66 -8.08 1.05
CA VAL A 112 2.90 -8.90 1.98
C VAL A 112 2.37 -8.01 3.10
N SER A 113 1.24 -8.36 3.67
CA SER A 113 0.72 -7.64 4.84
C SER A 113 0.87 -8.48 6.10
N PHE A 114 0.74 -7.83 7.24
CA PHE A 114 0.85 -8.47 8.53
C PHE A 114 -0.01 -7.71 9.56
N PHE A 115 -0.34 -8.39 10.66
CA PHE A 115 -0.88 -7.73 11.85
C PHE A 115 0.26 -7.43 12.81
N ASP A 116 0.29 -6.21 13.34
CA ASP A 116 1.21 -5.88 14.43
C ASP A 116 0.68 -6.45 15.76
N THR A 117 1.34 -6.14 16.87
CA THR A 117 0.95 -6.65 18.20
C THR A 117 -0.40 -6.13 18.67
N GLU A 118 -0.91 -5.06 18.07
CA GLU A 118 -2.17 -4.43 18.45
C GLU A 118 -3.30 -4.74 17.47
N GLY A 119 -3.05 -5.62 16.50
CA GLY A 119 -4.06 -6.01 15.51
C GLY A 119 -4.21 -5.06 14.34
N ASN A 120 -3.31 -4.11 14.18
CA ASN A 120 -3.32 -3.23 13.01
C ASN A 120 -2.77 -3.97 11.80
N ARG A 121 -3.47 -3.90 10.67
CA ARG A 121 -2.94 -4.42 9.41
C ARG A 121 -2.02 -3.39 8.77
N VAL A 122 -0.80 -3.81 8.44
CA VAL A 122 0.22 -2.97 7.81
C VAL A 122 0.84 -3.76 6.66
N GLY A 123 1.25 -3.07 5.60
CA GLY A 123 1.93 -3.71 4.48
C GLY A 123 3.44 -3.56 4.55
N MET A 124 4.15 -4.51 3.94
CA MET A 124 5.58 -4.41 3.67
C MET A 124 5.81 -4.56 2.18
N ILE A 125 6.74 -3.79 1.65
CA ILE A 125 7.15 -3.88 0.24
C ILE A 125 8.67 -3.97 0.15
N GLN A 126 9.13 -4.95 -0.62
CA GLN A 126 10.53 -5.01 -1.04
C GLN A 126 10.56 -4.45 -2.45
N PRO A 127 11.01 -3.20 -2.66
CA PRO A 127 10.95 -2.59 -3.98
C PRO A 127 11.72 -3.36 -5.03
N ALA A 128 11.21 -3.37 -6.25
CA ALA A 128 11.91 -3.94 -7.41
C ALA A 128 13.18 -3.13 -7.69
N ARG A 129 14.22 -3.81 -8.09
CA ARG A 129 15.51 -3.17 -8.39
C ARG A 129 15.80 -3.18 -9.86
#